data_720a61cc772f45293683c47f925a7e1e
#
_entry.id   720a61cc772f45293683c47f925a7e1e
#
_cell.length_a   1.000
_cell.length_b   1.000
_cell.length_c   1.000
_cell.angle_alpha   90.00
_cell.angle_beta   90.00
_cell.angle_gamma   90.00
#
_symmetry.space_group_name_H-M   'P 1'
#
loop_
_entity.id
_entity.type
_entity.pdbx_description
1 polymer ?
#
loop_
_entity_poly.entity_id
_entity_poly.type
_entity_poly.pdbx_seq_one_letter_code
_entity_poly.pdbx_strand_id
1 'polypeptide(L)'
;MLFQPLPANARNTVVVDDAFVCMDATTKAEERYQIQKYLLTSISTVETGKWNSKTQQKMAWPWTINVRGKGHYYKTKEAAIAAAKAFRKRGIKSFDVGCMQINMKFHGHEFASLEEAFDPQSNVEYAARFLKRLYDHRQDWMKAATDYHSKKPRKARVYHKKLLAALETAKKGHAVYTTLYAAAAVPEPVKQKRNWLSRLLWGDDESEKQEVKLSLRS
;
A
#
# COMPACT_ATOMS: atom_id res chain seq x y z
N MET A 1 -32.75 -3.39 37.23
CA MET A 1 -31.35 -3.02 36.88
C MET A 1 -31.11 -3.49 35.47
N LEU A 2 -31.08 -2.54 34.53
CA LEU A 2 -30.85 -2.80 33.10
C LEU A 2 -29.32 -2.86 32.86
N PHE A 3 -28.85 -4.04 32.42
CA PHE A 3 -27.47 -4.19 31.96
C PHE A 3 -27.33 -3.50 30.61
N GLN A 4 -26.60 -2.37 30.56
CA GLN A 4 -26.16 -1.79 29.31
C GLN A 4 -24.98 -2.63 28.78
N PRO A 5 -25.00 -3.06 27.50
CA PRO A 5 -23.82 -3.69 26.91
C PRO A 5 -22.71 -2.64 26.71
N LEU A 6 -21.51 -2.99 27.14
CA LEU A 6 -20.30 -2.19 26.90
C LEU A 6 -20.06 -2.02 25.39
N PRO A 7 -19.63 -0.84 24.93
CA PRO A 7 -19.36 -0.59 23.52
C PRO A 7 -18.27 -1.53 23.01
N ALA A 8 -18.57 -2.17 21.87
CA ALA A 8 -17.61 -2.99 21.16
C ALA A 8 -16.33 -2.19 20.85
N ASN A 9 -15.18 -2.80 21.14
CA ASN A 9 -13.83 -2.27 20.92
C ASN A 9 -13.76 -1.42 19.64
N ALA A 10 -13.54 -0.13 19.79
CA ALA A 10 -13.02 0.72 18.73
C ALA A 10 -11.64 0.13 18.36
N ARG A 11 -11.58 -0.61 17.26
CA ARG A 11 -10.28 -0.97 16.65
C ARG A 11 -9.59 0.34 16.35
N ASN A 12 -8.46 0.58 16.97
CA ASN A 12 -7.54 1.66 16.60
C ASN A 12 -7.10 1.38 15.15
N THR A 13 -7.89 1.82 14.19
CA THR A 13 -7.47 1.84 12.79
C THR A 13 -6.45 2.96 12.67
N VAL A 14 -5.18 2.59 12.59
CA VAL A 14 -4.12 3.54 12.27
C VAL A 14 -4.46 4.13 10.90
N VAL A 15 -4.83 5.40 10.88
CA VAL A 15 -5.08 6.13 9.63
C VAL A 15 -3.73 6.38 8.99
N VAL A 16 -3.43 5.61 7.94
CA VAL A 16 -2.21 5.80 7.15
C VAL A 16 -2.32 7.13 6.39
N ASP A 17 -1.33 8.00 6.57
CA ASP A 17 -1.24 9.27 5.81
C ASP A 17 -1.24 8.95 4.30
N ASP A 18 -1.99 9.75 3.50
CA ASP A 18 -2.10 9.60 2.04
C ASP A 18 -0.74 9.47 1.33
N ALA A 19 0.32 10.02 1.93
CA ALA A 19 1.69 9.88 1.43
C ALA A 19 2.22 8.44 1.50
N PHE A 20 1.68 7.59 2.38
CA PHE A 20 2.12 6.19 2.56
C PHE A 20 1.12 5.17 2.05
N VAL A 21 -0.09 5.58 1.71
CA VAL A 21 -1.17 4.67 1.30
C VAL A 21 -0.79 3.81 0.08
N CYS A 22 -0.10 4.40 -0.92
CA CYS A 22 0.40 3.62 -2.05
C CYS A 22 1.50 2.64 -1.63
N MET A 23 2.38 3.04 -0.71
CA MET A 23 3.46 2.18 -0.21
C MET A 23 2.91 1.01 0.60
N ASP A 24 1.93 1.23 1.46
CA ASP A 24 1.24 0.18 2.21
C ASP A 24 0.62 -0.85 1.26
N ALA A 25 -0.12 -0.38 0.24
CA ALA A 25 -0.75 -1.26 -0.74
C ALA A 25 0.29 -2.05 -1.57
N THR A 26 1.37 -1.39 -2.03
CA THR A 26 2.40 -2.05 -2.84
C THR A 26 3.21 -3.07 -2.03
N THR A 27 3.55 -2.78 -0.77
CA THR A 27 4.26 -3.73 0.11
C THR A 27 3.44 -4.99 0.32
N LYS A 28 2.14 -4.85 0.65
CA LYS A 28 1.24 -5.99 0.82
C LYS A 28 1.07 -6.83 -0.46
N ALA A 29 1.02 -6.17 -1.61
CA ALA A 29 0.91 -6.86 -2.90
C ALA A 29 2.22 -7.55 -3.30
N GLU A 30 3.39 -6.94 -3.03
CA GLU A 30 4.70 -7.58 -3.25
C GLU A 30 4.81 -8.90 -2.50
N GLU A 31 4.39 -8.93 -1.22
CA GLU A 31 4.36 -10.15 -0.41
C GLU A 31 3.37 -11.18 -0.96
N ARG A 32 2.13 -10.78 -1.23
CA ARG A 32 1.06 -11.67 -1.72
C ARG A 32 1.39 -12.35 -3.04
N TYR A 33 1.97 -11.61 -3.99
CA TYR A 33 2.29 -12.10 -5.34
C TYR A 33 3.73 -12.55 -5.52
N GLN A 34 4.52 -12.59 -4.44
CA GLN A 34 5.94 -12.95 -4.47
C GLN A 34 6.73 -12.10 -5.50
N ILE A 35 6.38 -10.83 -5.59
CA ILE A 35 7.07 -9.87 -6.44
C ILE A 35 8.34 -9.42 -5.72
N GLN A 36 9.40 -9.18 -6.49
CA GLN A 36 10.66 -8.65 -5.96
C GLN A 36 10.40 -7.44 -5.06
N LYS A 37 10.90 -7.50 -3.82
CA LYS A 37 10.71 -6.47 -2.80
C LYS A 37 11.07 -5.07 -3.31
N TYR A 38 10.24 -4.10 -3.02
CA TYR A 38 10.31 -2.70 -3.45
C TYR A 38 10.05 -2.44 -4.94
N LEU A 39 9.77 -3.44 -5.76
CA LEU A 39 9.58 -3.23 -7.19
C LEU A 39 8.27 -2.52 -7.51
N LEU A 40 7.13 -2.97 -6.95
CA LEU A 40 5.84 -2.26 -7.14
C LEU A 40 5.88 -0.86 -6.54
N THR A 41 6.49 -0.72 -5.36
CA THR A 41 6.69 0.59 -4.72
C THR A 41 7.51 1.52 -5.61
N SER A 42 8.54 0.99 -6.28
CA SER A 42 9.37 1.76 -7.21
C SER A 42 8.61 2.15 -8.47
N ILE A 43 7.83 1.22 -9.05
CA ILE A 43 6.95 1.52 -10.19
C ILE A 43 5.99 2.65 -9.79
N SER A 44 5.28 2.50 -8.68
CA SER A 44 4.35 3.50 -8.15
C SER A 44 5.01 4.87 -7.97
N THR A 45 6.23 4.91 -7.43
CA THR A 45 7.01 6.15 -7.25
C THR A 45 7.41 6.79 -8.59
N VAL A 46 7.76 5.99 -9.61
CA VAL A 46 8.07 6.50 -10.96
C VAL A 46 6.82 7.06 -11.63
N GLU A 47 5.67 6.41 -11.46
CA GLU A 47 4.42 6.77 -12.11
C GLU A 47 3.77 8.03 -11.51
N THR A 48 3.73 8.15 -10.17
CA THR A 48 2.97 9.19 -9.49
C THR A 48 3.75 9.97 -8.44
N GLY A 49 5.07 9.78 -8.38
CA GLY A 49 5.91 10.34 -7.33
C GLY A 49 5.83 11.86 -7.23
N LYS A 50 5.39 12.33 -6.06
CA LYS A 50 5.35 13.72 -5.63
C LYS A 50 6.35 13.92 -4.50
N TRP A 51 7.00 15.08 -4.44
CA TRP A 51 7.90 15.42 -3.33
C TRP A 51 7.11 15.51 -2.02
N ASN A 52 7.58 14.79 -1.02
CA ASN A 52 7.05 14.84 0.33
C ASN A 52 8.07 15.52 1.25
N SER A 53 7.70 16.67 1.81
CA SER A 53 8.59 17.47 2.67
C SER A 53 8.86 16.83 4.03
N LYS A 54 7.95 15.97 4.54
CA LYS A 54 8.14 15.28 5.82
C LYS A 54 9.20 14.18 5.71
N THR A 55 9.22 13.44 4.60
CA THR A 55 10.16 12.33 4.37
C THR A 55 11.39 12.73 3.56
N GLN A 56 11.42 13.95 3.02
CA GLN A 56 12.48 14.48 2.15
C GLN A 56 12.77 13.57 0.93
N GLN A 57 11.71 12.99 0.36
CA GLN A 57 11.82 12.10 -0.82
C GLN A 57 10.55 12.10 -1.67
N LYS A 58 10.66 11.57 -2.88
CA LYS A 58 9.48 11.33 -3.73
C LYS A 58 8.71 10.13 -3.24
N MET A 59 7.41 10.31 -3.03
CA MET A 59 6.47 9.26 -2.67
C MET A 59 5.31 9.25 -3.65
N ALA A 60 4.79 8.06 -3.97
CA ALA A 60 3.65 7.91 -4.84
C ALA A 60 2.42 8.61 -4.22
N TRP A 61 1.63 9.29 -5.07
CA TRP A 61 0.42 10.00 -4.63
C TRP A 61 -0.83 9.34 -5.22
N PRO A 62 -1.74 8.82 -4.39
CA PRO A 62 -2.86 8.00 -4.86
C PRO A 62 -3.88 8.76 -5.70
N TRP A 63 -4.08 10.04 -5.40
CA TRP A 63 -5.09 10.88 -6.06
C TRP A 63 -4.51 11.57 -7.30
N THR A 64 -3.92 10.76 -8.21
CA THR A 64 -3.24 11.24 -9.42
C THR A 64 -3.97 10.78 -10.67
N ILE A 65 -4.14 11.70 -11.63
CA ILE A 65 -4.62 11.39 -12.97
C ILE A 65 -3.59 11.88 -13.98
N ASN A 66 -3.22 11.07 -14.96
CA ASN A 66 -2.44 11.50 -16.11
C ASN A 66 -3.34 11.53 -17.35
N VAL A 67 -3.40 12.68 -18.00
CA VAL A 67 -4.10 12.86 -19.27
C VAL A 67 -3.13 13.37 -20.31
N ARG A 68 -2.92 12.62 -21.39
CA ARG A 68 -2.05 13.00 -22.51
C ARG A 68 -0.62 13.39 -22.06
N GLY A 69 -0.07 12.68 -21.07
CA GLY A 69 1.25 12.95 -20.53
C GLY A 69 1.32 14.08 -19.48
N LYS A 70 0.19 14.73 -19.16
CA LYS A 70 0.13 15.76 -18.10
C LYS A 70 -0.46 15.17 -16.83
N GLY A 71 0.34 15.14 -15.76
CA GLY A 71 -0.07 14.69 -14.43
C GLY A 71 -0.89 15.76 -13.69
N HIS A 72 -1.99 15.34 -13.08
CA HIS A 72 -2.87 16.14 -12.24
C HIS A 72 -2.94 15.50 -10.86
N TYR A 73 -2.60 16.26 -9.82
CA TYR A 73 -2.56 15.79 -8.44
C TYR A 73 -3.70 16.45 -7.65
N TYR A 74 -4.57 15.65 -7.08
CA TYR A 74 -5.71 16.11 -6.29
C TYR A 74 -5.44 15.92 -4.81
N LYS A 75 -6.11 16.70 -3.96
CA LYS A 75 -5.93 16.62 -2.52
C LYS A 75 -6.65 15.42 -1.90
N THR A 76 -7.78 15.00 -2.51
CA THR A 76 -8.62 13.91 -1.99
C THR A 76 -9.04 12.96 -3.10
N LYS A 77 -9.48 11.76 -2.72
CA LYS A 77 -10.04 10.74 -3.59
C LYS A 77 -11.26 11.27 -4.37
N GLU A 78 -12.15 11.96 -3.68
CA GLU A 78 -13.40 12.51 -4.23
C GLU A 78 -13.11 13.55 -5.33
N ALA A 79 -12.14 14.44 -5.08
CA ALA A 79 -11.71 15.43 -6.08
C ALA A 79 -11.12 14.77 -7.33
N ALA A 80 -10.32 13.71 -7.17
CA ALA A 80 -9.77 12.95 -8.28
C ALA A 80 -10.89 12.24 -9.08
N ILE A 81 -11.84 11.60 -8.40
CA ILE A 81 -12.99 10.94 -9.03
C ILE A 81 -13.84 11.95 -9.80
N ALA A 82 -14.16 13.10 -9.20
CA ALA A 82 -14.92 14.14 -9.86
C ALA A 82 -14.24 14.63 -11.14
N ALA A 83 -12.93 14.83 -11.10
CA ALA A 83 -12.13 15.21 -12.27
C ALA A 83 -12.13 14.10 -13.34
N ALA A 84 -11.98 12.83 -12.97
CA ALA A 84 -12.05 11.70 -13.89
C ALA A 84 -13.43 11.62 -14.59
N LYS A 85 -14.53 11.80 -13.84
CA LYS A 85 -15.90 11.90 -14.38
C LYS A 85 -16.02 13.07 -15.39
N ALA A 86 -15.43 14.23 -15.06
CA ALA A 86 -15.42 15.39 -15.96
C ALA A 86 -14.60 15.13 -17.24
N PHE A 87 -13.48 14.40 -17.18
CA PHE A 87 -12.73 13.97 -18.37
C PHE A 87 -13.58 13.05 -19.25
N ARG A 88 -14.24 12.03 -18.65
CA ARG A 88 -15.17 11.15 -19.40
C ARG A 88 -16.30 11.92 -20.08
N LYS A 89 -16.93 12.88 -19.38
CA LYS A 89 -18.00 13.73 -19.93
C LYS A 89 -17.53 14.54 -21.14
N ARG A 90 -16.25 14.94 -21.19
CA ARG A 90 -15.63 15.63 -22.33
C ARG A 90 -15.13 14.67 -23.43
N GLY A 91 -15.51 13.40 -23.39
CA GLY A 91 -15.10 12.39 -24.39
C GLY A 91 -13.65 11.89 -24.22
N ILE A 92 -12.94 12.29 -23.18
CA ILE A 92 -11.58 11.81 -22.92
C ILE A 92 -11.66 10.46 -22.21
N LYS A 93 -11.47 9.37 -22.95
CA LYS A 93 -11.52 8.00 -22.44
C LYS A 93 -10.16 7.48 -21.97
N SER A 94 -9.06 7.96 -22.60
CA SER A 94 -7.69 7.51 -22.27
C SER A 94 -7.07 8.45 -21.26
N PHE A 95 -7.00 8.01 -20.01
CA PHE A 95 -6.30 8.64 -18.91
C PHE A 95 -5.90 7.57 -17.90
N ASP A 96 -4.84 7.83 -17.14
CA ASP A 96 -4.28 6.91 -16.16
C ASP A 96 -4.64 7.37 -14.75
N VAL A 97 -4.91 6.44 -13.82
CA VAL A 97 -5.39 6.77 -12.48
C VAL A 97 -4.66 5.99 -11.38
N GLY A 98 -4.59 6.61 -10.21
CA GLY A 98 -4.20 5.97 -8.95
C GLY A 98 -2.70 5.74 -8.80
N CYS A 99 -2.32 5.01 -7.76
CA CYS A 99 -0.94 4.70 -7.39
C CYS A 99 -0.10 4.15 -8.55
N MET A 100 -0.71 3.29 -9.37
CA MET A 100 -0.04 2.51 -10.41
C MET A 100 -0.33 3.01 -11.82
N GLN A 101 -1.02 4.15 -11.97
CA GLN A 101 -1.36 4.79 -13.26
C GLN A 101 -2.00 3.82 -14.24
N ILE A 102 -3.10 3.20 -13.81
CA ILE A 102 -3.85 2.27 -14.65
C ILE A 102 -4.66 3.03 -15.69
N ASN A 103 -4.47 2.70 -16.97
CA ASN A 103 -5.16 3.37 -18.08
C ASN A 103 -6.63 2.94 -18.17
N MET A 104 -7.54 3.89 -18.02
CA MET A 104 -8.99 3.65 -17.98
C MET A 104 -9.60 3.26 -19.33
N LYS A 105 -8.94 3.54 -20.46
CA LYS A 105 -9.40 3.10 -21.77
C LYS A 105 -9.15 1.60 -21.97
N PHE A 106 -8.00 1.09 -21.54
CA PHE A 106 -7.58 -0.27 -21.83
C PHE A 106 -7.89 -1.25 -20.68
N HIS A 107 -7.89 -0.76 -19.44
CA HIS A 107 -8.00 -1.58 -18.24
C HIS A 107 -9.18 -1.17 -17.34
N GLY A 108 -9.97 -0.19 -17.73
CA GLY A 108 -11.08 0.30 -16.93
C GLY A 108 -12.17 -0.73 -16.65
N HIS A 109 -12.28 -1.78 -17.48
CA HIS A 109 -13.21 -2.90 -17.29
C HIS A 109 -12.83 -3.86 -16.16
N GLU A 110 -11.60 -3.77 -15.65
CA GLU A 110 -11.12 -4.55 -14.50
C GLU A 110 -11.64 -4.01 -13.15
N PHE A 111 -12.31 -2.86 -13.16
CA PHE A 111 -12.88 -2.20 -11.99
C PHE A 111 -14.38 -1.98 -12.18
N ALA A 112 -15.15 -2.24 -11.14
CA ALA A 112 -16.60 -1.99 -11.17
C ALA A 112 -16.92 -0.48 -11.28
N SER A 113 -16.04 0.41 -10.81
CA SER A 113 -16.27 1.84 -10.79
C SER A 113 -14.95 2.65 -10.79
N LEU A 114 -15.05 3.99 -10.95
CA LEU A 114 -13.91 4.88 -10.72
C LEU A 114 -13.52 4.91 -9.25
N GLU A 115 -14.46 4.77 -8.35
CA GLU A 115 -14.26 4.69 -6.91
C GLU A 115 -13.34 3.52 -6.55
N GLU A 116 -13.52 2.36 -7.18
CA GLU A 116 -12.66 1.19 -7.05
C GLU A 116 -11.32 1.40 -7.76
N ALA A 117 -11.30 1.96 -8.96
CA ALA A 117 -10.07 2.23 -9.69
C ALA A 117 -9.13 3.20 -8.95
N PHE A 118 -9.68 4.11 -8.12
CA PHE A 118 -8.93 4.99 -7.23
C PHE A 118 -8.71 4.41 -5.83
N ASP A 119 -9.31 3.25 -5.50
CA ASP A 119 -8.95 2.59 -4.25
C ASP A 119 -7.51 2.08 -4.32
N PRO A 120 -6.62 2.47 -3.38
CA PRO A 120 -5.21 2.13 -3.47
C PRO A 120 -4.95 0.62 -3.47
N GLN A 121 -5.72 -0.16 -2.70
CA GLN A 121 -5.58 -1.61 -2.65
C GLN A 121 -6.00 -2.23 -3.98
N SER A 122 -7.19 -1.89 -4.50
CA SER A 122 -7.72 -2.41 -5.77
C SER A 122 -6.83 -2.01 -6.95
N ASN A 123 -6.36 -0.76 -6.98
CA ASN A 123 -5.49 -0.23 -8.02
C ASN A 123 -4.15 -0.98 -8.08
N VAL A 124 -3.52 -1.17 -6.92
CA VAL A 124 -2.25 -1.89 -6.78
C VAL A 124 -2.43 -3.39 -7.03
N GLU A 125 -3.50 -3.98 -6.53
CA GLU A 125 -3.83 -5.41 -6.73
C GLU A 125 -3.92 -5.76 -8.22
N TYR A 126 -4.63 -4.93 -8.99
CA TYR A 126 -4.66 -5.11 -10.45
C TYR A 126 -3.27 -5.00 -11.08
N ALA A 127 -2.50 -3.99 -10.71
CA ALA A 127 -1.15 -3.78 -11.23
C ALA A 127 -0.20 -4.94 -10.89
N ALA A 128 -0.32 -5.50 -9.69
CA ALA A 128 0.47 -6.66 -9.26
C ALA A 128 0.19 -7.89 -10.12
N ARG A 129 -1.11 -8.20 -10.34
CA ARG A 129 -1.50 -9.29 -11.26
C ARG A 129 -1.00 -9.06 -12.69
N PHE A 130 -1.07 -7.82 -13.17
CA PHE A 130 -0.58 -7.47 -14.50
C PHE A 130 0.94 -7.63 -14.60
N LEU A 131 1.69 -7.13 -13.63
CA LEU A 131 3.15 -7.29 -13.56
C LEU A 131 3.57 -8.75 -13.45
N LYS A 132 2.84 -9.56 -12.67
CA LYS A 132 3.09 -11.01 -12.55
C LYS A 132 2.91 -11.72 -13.89
N ARG A 133 1.85 -11.42 -14.65
CA ARG A 133 1.68 -11.95 -16.02
C ARG A 133 2.85 -11.58 -16.94
N LEU A 134 3.36 -10.35 -16.84
CA LEU A 134 4.55 -9.95 -17.61
C LEU A 134 5.81 -10.71 -17.18
N TYR A 135 5.96 -10.95 -15.88
CA TYR A 135 7.06 -11.75 -15.35
C TYR A 135 7.00 -13.21 -15.84
N ASP A 136 5.82 -13.81 -15.86
CA ASP A 136 5.65 -15.20 -16.32
C ASP A 136 6.12 -15.41 -17.79
N HIS A 137 6.02 -14.35 -18.61
CA HIS A 137 6.57 -14.36 -19.97
C HIS A 137 8.06 -14.00 -20.05
N ARG A 138 8.57 -13.16 -19.14
CA ARG A 138 9.93 -12.62 -19.20
C ARG A 138 10.93 -13.38 -18.35
N GLN A 139 10.46 -14.03 -17.27
CA GLN A 139 11.25 -14.66 -16.21
C GLN A 139 12.32 -13.73 -15.62
N ASP A 140 12.06 -12.42 -15.66
CA ASP A 140 12.93 -11.35 -15.22
C ASP A 140 12.07 -10.16 -14.74
N TRP A 141 12.14 -9.84 -13.46
CA TRP A 141 11.34 -8.79 -12.86
C TRP A 141 11.61 -7.40 -13.43
N MET A 142 12.88 -7.09 -13.73
CA MET A 142 13.23 -5.77 -14.28
C MET A 142 12.75 -5.62 -15.73
N LYS A 143 12.82 -6.69 -16.53
CA LYS A 143 12.23 -6.68 -17.87
C LYS A 143 10.71 -6.60 -17.82
N ALA A 144 10.07 -7.34 -16.92
CA ALA A 144 8.62 -7.24 -16.69
C ALA A 144 8.19 -5.82 -16.31
N ALA A 145 8.93 -5.18 -15.39
CA ALA A 145 8.66 -3.81 -14.95
C ALA A 145 8.90 -2.78 -16.08
N THR A 146 9.88 -2.97 -16.93
CA THR A 146 10.05 -2.09 -18.10
C THR A 146 8.93 -2.27 -19.14
N ASP A 147 8.47 -3.51 -19.37
CA ASP A 147 7.35 -3.82 -20.26
C ASP A 147 6.01 -3.31 -19.71
N TYR A 148 5.87 -3.23 -18.38
CA TYR A 148 4.72 -2.58 -17.73
C TYR A 148 4.52 -1.16 -18.26
N HIS A 149 5.60 -0.40 -18.38
CA HIS A 149 5.54 0.96 -18.92
C HIS A 149 5.50 0.96 -20.45
N SER A 150 6.38 0.23 -21.12
CA SER A 150 6.44 0.21 -22.59
C SER A 150 7.38 -0.86 -23.14
N LYS A 151 6.90 -1.61 -24.13
CA LYS A 151 7.74 -2.54 -24.91
C LYS A 151 8.65 -1.85 -25.93
N LYS A 152 8.55 -0.51 -26.15
CA LYS A 152 9.40 0.23 -27.08
C LYS A 152 10.82 0.40 -26.50
N PRO A 153 11.91 -0.08 -27.16
CA PRO A 153 13.24 -0.16 -26.55
C PRO A 153 13.78 1.17 -26.00
N ARG A 154 13.56 2.30 -26.70
CA ARG A 154 13.98 3.62 -26.25
C ARG A 154 13.28 4.02 -24.95
N LYS A 155 11.96 3.82 -24.87
CA LYS A 155 11.18 4.14 -23.66
C LYS A 155 11.55 3.20 -22.51
N ALA A 156 11.67 1.91 -22.77
CA ALA A 156 12.08 0.90 -21.81
C ALA A 156 13.41 1.23 -21.14
N ARG A 157 14.45 1.64 -21.91
CA ARG A 157 15.75 2.06 -21.35
C ARG A 157 15.67 3.26 -20.43
N VAL A 158 14.89 4.29 -20.81
CA VAL A 158 14.70 5.48 -19.97
C VAL A 158 13.98 5.12 -18.68
N TYR A 159 12.93 4.29 -18.81
CA TYR A 159 12.16 3.83 -17.66
C TYR A 159 13.00 2.97 -16.70
N HIS A 160 13.81 2.05 -17.24
CA HIS A 160 14.73 1.23 -16.45
C HIS A 160 15.64 2.08 -15.55
N LYS A 161 16.27 3.13 -16.11
CA LYS A 161 17.12 4.04 -15.31
C LYS A 161 16.35 4.72 -14.18
N LYS A 162 15.12 5.17 -14.45
CA LYS A 162 14.23 5.76 -13.43
C LYS A 162 13.87 4.74 -12.35
N LEU A 163 13.62 3.51 -12.75
CA LEU A 163 13.23 2.43 -11.85
C LEU A 163 14.37 2.06 -10.88
N LEU A 164 15.61 1.97 -11.38
CA LEU A 164 16.78 1.73 -10.52
C LEU A 164 16.94 2.82 -9.46
N ALA A 165 16.82 4.10 -9.85
CA ALA A 165 16.86 5.20 -8.88
C ALA A 165 15.69 5.15 -7.88
N ALA A 166 14.50 4.76 -8.34
CA ALA A 166 13.32 4.62 -7.47
C ALA A 166 13.44 3.46 -6.48
N LEU A 167 14.17 2.38 -6.80
CA LEU A 167 14.44 1.28 -5.88
C LEU A 167 15.16 1.74 -4.61
N GLU A 168 16.15 2.60 -4.74
CA GLU A 168 16.86 3.17 -3.59
C GLU A 168 15.95 4.11 -2.77
N THR A 169 15.09 4.89 -3.44
CA THR A 169 14.10 5.72 -2.77
C THR A 169 13.06 4.86 -2.03
N ALA A 170 12.59 3.78 -2.64
CA ALA A 170 11.61 2.87 -2.06
C ALA A 170 12.14 2.19 -0.79
N LYS A 171 13.40 1.73 -0.79
CA LYS A 171 14.05 1.14 0.40
C LYS A 171 14.06 2.13 1.58
N LYS A 172 14.49 3.38 1.32
CA LYS A 172 14.52 4.43 2.35
C LYS A 172 13.12 4.78 2.85
N GLY A 173 12.15 4.93 1.95
CA GLY A 173 10.77 5.23 2.28
C GLY A 173 10.10 4.11 3.09
N HIS A 174 10.39 2.86 2.77
CA HIS A 174 9.89 1.71 3.52
C HIS A 174 10.44 1.66 4.95
N ALA A 175 11.71 2.02 5.17
CA ALA A 175 12.25 2.12 6.52
C ALA A 175 11.51 3.17 7.37
N VAL A 176 11.20 4.34 6.79
CA VAL A 176 10.38 5.37 7.44
C VAL A 176 8.95 4.85 7.71
N TYR A 177 8.32 4.22 6.73
CA TYR A 177 6.98 3.63 6.86
C TYR A 177 6.94 2.61 8.01
N THR A 178 7.86 1.66 8.06
CA THR A 178 7.90 0.65 9.11
C THR A 178 8.10 1.24 10.50
N THR A 179 8.94 2.27 10.63
CA THR A 179 9.13 2.97 11.90
C THR A 179 7.86 3.67 12.38
N LEU A 180 7.10 4.28 11.47
CA LEU A 180 5.93 5.08 11.84
C LEU A 180 4.65 4.26 12.00
N TYR A 181 4.47 3.20 11.19
CA TYR A 181 3.17 2.54 11.04
C TYR A 181 3.18 1.04 11.35
N ALA A 182 4.25 0.30 11.08
CA ALA A 182 4.25 -1.15 11.34
C ALA A 182 4.31 -1.46 12.84
N ALA A 183 4.98 -0.63 13.64
CA ALA A 183 4.98 -0.77 15.09
C ALA A 183 3.59 -0.54 15.71
N ALA A 184 2.77 0.32 15.10
CA ALA A 184 1.41 0.60 15.55
C ALA A 184 0.38 -0.47 15.12
N ALA A 185 0.74 -1.33 14.16
CA ALA A 185 -0.11 -2.42 13.68
C ALA A 185 0.09 -3.74 14.44
N VAL A 186 1.04 -3.82 15.36
CA VAL A 186 1.18 -4.98 16.27
C VAL A 186 -0.01 -4.92 17.24
N PRO A 187 -0.99 -5.84 17.16
CA PRO A 187 -2.02 -5.89 18.18
C PRO A 187 -1.33 -6.09 19.52
N GLU A 188 -1.67 -5.27 20.52
CA GLU A 188 -1.28 -5.54 21.91
C GLU A 188 -1.56 -7.02 22.19
N PRO A 189 -0.62 -7.76 22.83
CA PRO A 189 -0.89 -9.13 23.19
C PRO A 189 -2.21 -9.13 23.97
N VAL A 190 -3.19 -9.83 23.43
CA VAL A 190 -4.50 -9.98 24.08
C VAL A 190 -4.18 -10.53 25.45
N LYS A 191 -4.28 -9.71 26.49
CA LYS A 191 -4.27 -10.18 27.87
C LYS A 191 -5.43 -11.14 27.98
N GLN A 192 -5.14 -12.41 27.76
CA GLN A 192 -6.12 -13.49 27.85
C GLN A 192 -6.63 -13.44 29.29
N LYS A 193 -7.80 -12.82 29.48
CA LYS A 193 -8.49 -12.90 30.78
C LYS A 193 -8.74 -14.38 31.00
N ARG A 194 -7.87 -15.00 31.80
CA ARG A 194 -8.10 -16.38 32.27
C ARG A 194 -9.53 -16.40 32.79
N ASN A 195 -10.39 -17.15 32.10
CA ASN A 195 -11.78 -17.27 32.51
C ASN A 195 -11.81 -17.93 33.88
N TRP A 196 -12.88 -17.68 34.63
CA TRP A 196 -13.04 -18.21 35.98
C TRP A 196 -12.94 -19.76 36.05
N LEU A 197 -13.27 -20.46 34.95
CA LEU A 197 -13.15 -21.92 34.82
C LEU A 197 -11.67 -22.38 34.78
N SER A 198 -10.75 -21.62 34.16
CA SER A 198 -9.32 -21.98 34.18
C SER A 198 -8.70 -21.82 35.57
N ARG A 199 -9.21 -20.90 36.40
CA ARG A 199 -8.81 -20.77 37.81
C ARG A 199 -9.30 -21.94 38.67
N LEU A 200 -10.49 -22.47 38.37
CA LEU A 200 -11.09 -23.59 39.11
C LEU A 200 -10.41 -24.93 38.81
N LEU A 201 -9.91 -25.13 37.58
CA LEU A 201 -9.33 -26.39 37.11
C LEU A 201 -7.82 -26.52 37.29
N TRP A 202 -7.08 -25.41 37.36
CA TRP A 202 -5.62 -25.43 37.33
C TRP A 202 -4.94 -24.69 38.49
N GLY A 203 -5.67 -24.19 39.49
CA GLY A 203 -5.14 -23.49 40.66
C GLY A 203 -4.34 -22.21 40.30
N ASP A 204 -4.19 -21.33 41.28
CA ASP A 204 -3.24 -20.21 41.17
C ASP A 204 -1.82 -20.78 41.50
N ASP A 205 -1.05 -21.04 40.43
CA ASP A 205 0.34 -21.46 40.59
C ASP A 205 1.17 -20.26 41.10
N GLU A 206 1.49 -20.26 42.38
CA GLU A 206 2.31 -19.22 43.04
C GLU A 206 3.78 -19.28 42.63
N SER A 207 4.21 -20.27 41.84
CA SER A 207 5.60 -20.46 41.44
C SER A 207 6.16 -19.37 40.53
N GLU A 208 5.29 -18.72 39.69
CA GLU A 208 5.71 -17.63 38.78
C GLU A 208 6.07 -16.31 39.50
N LYS A 209 5.56 -16.11 40.74
CA LYS A 209 5.88 -14.88 41.49
C LYS A 209 7.26 -14.87 42.12
N GLN A 210 7.90 -16.01 42.24
CA GLN A 210 9.25 -16.11 42.81
C GLN A 210 10.35 -15.88 41.77
N GLU A 211 10.16 -16.27 40.51
CA GLU A 211 11.20 -16.06 39.47
C GLU A 211 11.34 -14.58 39.08
N VAL A 212 10.24 -13.81 39.04
CA VAL A 212 10.29 -12.37 38.71
C VAL A 212 10.98 -11.56 39.80
N LYS A 213 10.94 -12.00 41.07
CA LYS A 213 11.64 -11.33 42.19
C LYS A 213 13.14 -11.59 42.21
N LEU A 214 13.60 -12.68 41.64
CA LEU A 214 15.02 -13.01 41.57
C LEU A 214 15.76 -12.33 40.43
N SER A 215 15.07 -12.06 39.29
CA SER A 215 15.66 -11.38 38.13
C SER A 215 15.81 -9.85 38.27
N LEU A 216 15.20 -9.24 39.29
CA LEU A 216 15.33 -7.81 39.61
C LEU A 216 16.40 -7.49 40.69
N ARG A 217 17.19 -8.49 41.10
CA ARG A 217 18.24 -8.33 42.12
C ARG A 217 19.65 -8.71 41.65
N SER A 218 19.85 -8.90 40.35
CA SER A 218 21.18 -9.09 39.75
C SER A 218 21.56 -7.92 38.83
#